data_67bd134a35a00bd8ccf95668e879c019
#
_entry.id   67bd134a35a00bd8ccf95668e879c019
#
_cell.length_a   1.000
_cell.length_b   1.000
_cell.length_c   1.000
_cell.angle_alpha   90.00
_cell.angle_beta   90.00
_cell.angle_gamma   90.00
#
_symmetry.space_group_name_H-M   'P 1'
#
loop_
_entity.id
_entity.type
_entity.pdbx_description
1 polymer ?
#
loop_
_entity_poly.entity_id
_entity_poly.type
_entity_poly.pdbx_seq_one_letter_code
_entity_poly.pdbx_strand_id
1 'polypeptide(L)'
;MLVARIIGTVVATRKDPRLVSCKLLVVRPVDPKGKVEGNTLVAIDTVDAGVGETVLVVSGSSARMAAGLKDCPVDAAIVGVIDTITVAE
;
A
#
# COMPACT_ATOMS: atom_id res chain seq x y z
N MET A 1 -10.05 -2.14 3.78
CA MET A 1 -9.38 -0.88 3.38
C MET A 1 -8.84 -0.18 4.62
N LEU A 2 -7.65 0.35 4.53
CA LEU A 2 -7.05 1.07 5.66
C LEU A 2 -6.24 2.28 5.18
N VAL A 3 -5.94 3.19 6.13
CA VAL A 3 -5.06 4.33 5.92
C VAL A 3 -3.68 3.95 6.43
N ALA A 4 -2.65 4.29 5.66
CA ALA A 4 -1.28 4.00 6.05
C ALA A 4 -0.34 5.10 5.57
N ARG A 5 0.85 5.15 6.15
CA ARG A 5 1.91 6.02 5.69
C ARG A 5 3.01 5.19 5.06
N ILE A 6 3.53 5.64 3.94
CA ILE A 6 4.67 4.99 3.29
C ILE A 6 5.93 5.37 4.04
N ILE A 7 6.64 4.37 4.57
CA ILE A 7 7.83 4.59 5.37
C ILE A 7 9.11 4.06 4.73
N GLY A 8 9.00 3.37 3.59
CA GLY A 8 10.18 2.84 2.93
C GLY A 8 9.84 2.15 1.62
N THR A 9 10.88 1.66 0.98
CA THR A 9 10.79 0.92 -0.27
C THR A 9 11.38 -0.47 -0.10
N VAL A 10 10.93 -1.41 -0.93
CA VAL A 10 11.44 -2.77 -0.94
C VAL A 10 12.12 -3.04 -2.28
N VAL A 11 13.37 -3.52 -2.22
CA VAL A 11 14.07 -3.99 -3.40
C VAL A 11 14.30 -5.49 -3.24
N ALA A 12 13.69 -6.28 -4.11
CA ALA A 12 13.84 -7.73 -4.14
C ALA A 12 14.44 -8.12 -5.47
N THR A 13 15.68 -8.63 -5.46
CA THR A 13 16.38 -9.03 -6.69
C THR A 13 15.88 -10.37 -7.23
N ARG A 14 15.42 -11.25 -6.33
CA ARG A 14 14.78 -12.51 -6.70
C ARG A 14 13.37 -12.49 -6.20
N LYS A 15 12.42 -12.64 -7.10
CA LYS A 15 11.00 -12.62 -6.77
C LYS A 15 10.20 -13.36 -7.82
N ASP A 16 8.96 -13.65 -7.48
CA ASP A 16 8.02 -14.26 -8.42
C ASP A 16 7.97 -13.42 -9.71
N PRO A 17 8.05 -14.06 -10.90
CA PRO A 17 8.02 -13.31 -12.18
C PRO A 17 6.82 -12.38 -12.32
N ARG A 18 5.70 -12.69 -11.66
CA ARG A 18 4.50 -11.85 -11.70
C ARG A 18 4.66 -10.54 -10.95
N LEU A 19 5.70 -10.43 -10.09
CA LEU A 19 6.01 -9.20 -9.36
C LEU A 19 7.06 -8.35 -10.05
N VAL A 20 7.65 -8.81 -11.16
CA VAL A 20 8.60 -8.01 -11.93
C VAL A 20 7.87 -6.77 -12.45
N SER A 21 8.49 -5.62 -12.34
CA SER A 21 7.94 -4.31 -12.66
C SER A 21 6.96 -3.75 -11.62
N CYS A 22 6.64 -4.50 -10.58
CA CYS A 22 5.82 -3.98 -9.49
C CYS A 22 6.68 -3.17 -8.53
N LYS A 23 6.21 -1.98 -8.18
CA LYS A 23 6.82 -1.16 -7.13
C LYS A 23 6.30 -1.63 -5.78
N LEU A 24 7.22 -2.02 -4.91
CA LEU A 24 6.89 -2.52 -3.57
C LEU A 24 7.28 -1.48 -2.53
N LEU A 25 6.35 -1.12 -1.66
CA LEU A 25 6.57 -0.12 -0.63
C LEU A 25 6.24 -0.69 0.74
N VAL A 26 6.98 -0.22 1.74
CA VAL A 26 6.68 -0.52 3.14
C VAL A 26 5.72 0.53 3.65
N VAL A 27 4.58 0.09 4.17
CA VAL A 27 3.57 0.97 4.72
C VAL A 27 3.30 0.64 6.18
N ARG A 28 2.93 1.66 6.95
CA ARG A 28 2.57 1.53 8.36
C ARG A 28 1.15 2.04 8.55
N PRO A 29 0.21 1.20 8.99
CA PRO A 29 -1.15 1.67 9.29
C PRO A 29 -1.15 2.79 10.31
N VAL A 30 -1.98 3.81 10.06
CA VAL A 30 -2.13 4.95 10.94
C VAL A 30 -3.61 5.26 11.11
N ASP A 31 -3.95 5.96 12.21
CA ASP A 31 -5.30 6.47 12.41
C ASP A 31 -5.50 7.78 11.59
N PRO A 32 -6.73 8.35 11.55
CA PRO A 32 -6.96 9.58 10.79
C PRO A 32 -6.11 10.77 11.22
N LYS A 33 -5.53 10.72 12.42
CA LYS A 33 -4.66 11.78 12.93
C LYS A 33 -3.18 11.49 12.69
N GLY A 34 -2.86 10.38 12.04
CA GLY A 34 -1.49 9.99 11.72
C GLY A 34 -0.77 9.18 12.79
N LYS A 35 -1.48 8.77 13.84
CA LYS A 35 -0.89 7.96 14.90
C LYS A 35 -0.76 6.49 14.44
N VAL A 36 0.36 5.86 14.75
CA VAL A 36 0.62 4.47 14.39
C VAL A 36 -0.43 3.54 15.02
N GLU A 37 -0.99 2.65 14.21
CA GLU A 37 -2.11 1.80 14.57
C GLU A 37 -1.87 0.31 14.38
N GLY A 38 -0.78 -0.09 13.76
CA GLY A 38 -0.54 -1.50 13.49
C GLY A 38 0.87 -1.77 13.01
N ASN A 39 1.10 -3.03 12.64
CA ASN A 39 2.39 -3.48 12.15
C ASN A 39 2.60 -3.05 10.70
N THR A 40 3.86 -2.87 10.34
CA THR A 40 4.22 -2.58 8.94
C THR A 40 3.89 -3.76 8.03
N LEU A 41 3.58 -3.45 6.78
CA LEU A 41 3.37 -4.46 5.74
C LEU A 41 3.93 -3.93 4.42
N VAL A 42 4.07 -4.84 3.46
CA VAL A 42 4.52 -4.50 2.12
C VAL A 42 3.30 -4.46 1.20
N ALA A 43 3.18 -3.40 0.42
CA ALA A 43 2.08 -3.23 -0.52
C ALA A 43 2.61 -2.89 -1.91
N ILE A 44 1.87 -3.32 -2.93
CA ILE A 44 2.14 -2.90 -4.31
C ILE A 44 1.58 -1.50 -4.51
N ASP A 45 2.35 -0.67 -5.20
CA ASP A 45 1.93 0.69 -5.56
C ASP A 45 1.26 0.69 -6.93
N THR A 46 0.05 1.22 -7.00
CA THR A 46 -0.69 1.38 -8.27
C THR A 46 -0.90 2.84 -8.66
N VAL A 47 -0.42 3.79 -7.84
CA VAL A 47 -0.73 5.22 -8.02
C VAL A 47 0.50 6.11 -8.02
N ASP A 48 1.68 5.52 -8.12
CA ASP A 48 2.96 6.23 -8.09
C ASP A 48 3.14 7.07 -6.81
N ALA A 49 2.91 6.44 -5.68
CA ALA A 49 3.08 7.06 -4.36
C ALA A 49 4.55 7.05 -3.93
N GLY A 50 4.89 7.89 -2.97
CA GLY A 50 6.24 8.02 -2.46
C GLY A 50 6.34 8.00 -0.94
N VAL A 51 7.57 7.82 -0.45
CA VAL A 51 7.87 7.81 0.99
C VAL A 51 7.39 9.11 1.63
N GLY A 52 6.73 9.01 2.78
CA GLY A 52 6.19 10.14 3.52
C GLY A 52 4.74 10.43 3.20
N GLU A 53 4.19 9.89 2.11
CA GLU A 53 2.80 10.11 1.75
C GLU A 53 1.86 9.22 2.57
N THR A 54 0.66 9.73 2.82
CA THR A 54 -0.45 8.97 3.43
C THR A 54 -1.29 8.41 2.30
N VAL A 55 -1.63 7.12 2.41
CA VAL A 55 -2.25 6.39 1.31
C VAL A 55 -3.41 5.53 1.77
N LEU A 56 -4.26 5.14 0.81
CA LEU A 56 -5.28 4.11 1.00
C LEU A 56 -4.74 2.77 0.54
N VAL A 57 -4.92 1.76 1.40
CA VAL A 57 -4.46 0.40 1.13
C VAL A 57 -5.66 -0.55 1.16
N VAL A 58 -5.77 -1.39 0.15
CA VAL A 58 -6.74 -2.49 0.11
C VAL A 58 -6.00 -3.81 0.26
N SER A 59 -6.69 -4.85 0.70
CA SER A 59 -6.08 -6.15 0.98
C SER A 59 -6.86 -7.31 0.33
N GLY A 60 -6.29 -8.51 0.37
CA GLY A 60 -6.90 -9.71 -0.15
C GLY A 60 -7.15 -9.67 -1.65
N SER A 61 -8.29 -10.20 -2.08
CA SER A 61 -8.66 -10.24 -3.50
C SER A 61 -8.85 -8.85 -4.10
N SER A 62 -9.27 -7.88 -3.29
CA SER A 62 -9.40 -6.48 -3.73
C SER A 62 -8.06 -5.90 -4.15
N ALA A 63 -6.97 -6.28 -3.46
CA ALA A 63 -5.62 -5.83 -3.82
C ALA A 63 -5.22 -6.34 -5.20
N ARG A 64 -5.52 -7.61 -5.50
CA ARG A 64 -5.21 -8.18 -6.82
C ARG A 64 -6.02 -7.52 -7.93
N MET A 65 -7.29 -7.24 -7.68
CA MET A 65 -8.15 -6.52 -8.64
C MET A 65 -7.63 -5.12 -8.92
N ALA A 66 -7.27 -4.37 -7.88
CA ALA A 66 -6.76 -3.01 -8.02
C ALA A 66 -5.45 -2.96 -8.81
N ALA A 67 -4.57 -3.94 -8.58
CA ALA A 67 -3.29 -4.01 -9.27
C ALA A 67 -3.39 -4.56 -10.69
N GLY A 68 -4.57 -5.06 -11.11
CA GLY A 68 -4.74 -5.74 -12.38
C GLY A 68 -3.98 -7.06 -12.47
N LEU A 69 -3.69 -7.67 -11.33
CA LEU A 69 -2.83 -8.85 -11.23
C LEU A 69 -3.63 -10.03 -10.67
N LYS A 70 -4.60 -10.49 -11.44
CA LYS A 70 -5.58 -11.48 -11.02
C LYS A 70 -4.97 -12.74 -10.38
N ASP A 71 -3.88 -13.24 -10.92
CA ASP A 71 -3.23 -14.46 -10.46
C ASP A 71 -1.90 -14.20 -9.74
N CYS A 72 -1.68 -12.96 -9.30
CA CYS A 72 -0.43 -12.56 -8.66
C CYS A 72 -0.48 -12.78 -7.15
N PRO A 73 0.63 -13.19 -6.51
CA PRO A 73 0.69 -13.37 -5.06
C PRO A 73 0.77 -12.02 -4.34
N VAL A 74 -0.29 -11.23 -4.43
CA VAL A 74 -0.41 -9.90 -3.85
C VAL A 74 -1.60 -9.88 -2.91
N ASP A 75 -1.38 -9.37 -1.70
CA ASP A 75 -2.45 -9.27 -0.69
C ASP A 75 -2.64 -7.86 -0.15
N ALA A 76 -1.86 -6.89 -0.62
CA ALA A 76 -2.00 -5.49 -0.24
C ALA A 76 -1.62 -4.60 -1.42
N ALA A 77 -2.45 -3.59 -1.71
CA ALA A 77 -2.20 -2.64 -2.78
C ALA A 77 -2.55 -1.22 -2.35
N ILE A 78 -1.69 -0.28 -2.71
CA ILE A 78 -1.95 1.15 -2.53
C ILE A 78 -2.81 1.60 -3.70
N VAL A 79 -3.99 2.14 -3.39
CA VAL A 79 -4.98 2.51 -4.41
C VAL A 79 -5.30 4.01 -4.44
N GLY A 80 -4.72 4.79 -3.55
CA GLY A 80 -4.93 6.23 -3.53
C GLY A 80 -3.91 6.94 -2.67
N VAL A 81 -3.59 8.17 -3.05
CA VAL A 81 -2.81 9.09 -2.21
C VAL A 81 -3.79 10.03 -1.54
N ILE A 82 -3.69 10.15 -0.22
CA ILE A 82 -4.61 10.96 0.57
C ILE A 82 -4.01 12.34 0.78
N ASP A 83 -4.74 13.37 0.35
CA ASP A 83 -4.35 14.76 0.60
C ASP A 83 -4.92 15.28 1.92
N THR A 84 -6.17 14.92 2.22
CA THR A 84 -6.88 15.44 3.39
C THR A 84 -7.81 14.38 3.97
N ILE A 85 -7.85 14.28 5.29
CA ILE A 85 -8.83 13.48 6.02
C ILE A 85 -9.60 14.43 6.94
N THR A 86 -10.93 14.39 6.84
CA THR A 86 -11.80 15.16 7.72
C THR A 86 -12.60 14.19 8.58
N VAL A 87 -12.51 14.35 9.90
CA VAL A 87 -13.24 13.53 10.87
C VAL A 87 -14.24 14.42 11.58
N ALA A 88 -15.51 14.06 11.50
CA ALA A 88 -16.58 14.73 12.24
C ALA A 88 -16.74 14.06 13.61
N GLU A 89 -16.43 14.79 14.67
CA GLU A 89 -16.53 14.30 16.05
C GLU A 89 -17.52 15.12 16.87
#